data_28e8b2ee537b13b25d67cfc8b00294d6
#
_entry.id   28e8b2ee537b13b25d67cfc8b00294d6
#
_cell.length_a   1.000
_cell.length_b   1.000
_cell.length_c   1.000
_cell.angle_alpha   90.00
_cell.angle_beta   90.00
_cell.angle_gamma   90.00
#
_symmetry.space_group_name_H-M   'P 1'
#
loop_
_entity.id
_entity.type
_entity.pdbx_description
1 polymer ?
#
loop_
_entity_poly.entity_id
_entity_poly.type
_entity_poly.pdbx_seq_one_letter_code
_entity_poly.pdbx_strand_id
1 'polypeptide(L)'
;LDGQLEYVPHDHGFPNLDKDNNGLVPVHAVNIQSGLVFITQDEPVGPGALESLPDLLSDDQVLFDSDEHEDNINWKLTAEGTLEGYHIKPTHPESFFPYGYDNLNVIELQGPNSRVCFPFRRIEKLRDAPRENLSLDRMVTLVNRIFPFASVTRLAQHYNVSLAEPESPTRTRYFSYKLTLPIPDGGAPTEEILARAKKDAAFLSDTGNKEDAKVVSDIQAAIGSGANTHYQFGRFESAIGHLHRNLARYLAQLNEIEHSPSVPGI
;
A
#
# COMPACT_ATOMS: atom_id res chain seq x y z
N LEU A 1 23.70 -6.69 20.65
CA LEU A 1 22.68 -7.77 20.54
C LEU A 1 22.85 -8.38 19.15
N ASP A 2 23.47 -9.57 19.09
CA ASP A 2 23.79 -10.30 17.87
C ASP A 2 22.88 -11.50 17.61
N GLY A 3 21.93 -11.74 18.53
CA GLY A 3 20.96 -12.83 18.44
C GLY A 3 21.47 -14.16 18.96
N GLN A 4 22.69 -14.25 19.47
CA GLN A 4 23.23 -15.50 20.03
C GLN A 4 22.50 -15.88 21.33
N LEU A 5 22.36 -17.19 21.56
CA LEU A 5 21.80 -17.73 22.80
C LEU A 5 22.88 -17.76 23.89
N GLU A 6 22.96 -16.74 24.71
CA GLU A 6 23.98 -16.64 25.78
C GLU A 6 23.61 -17.50 27.01
N TYR A 7 22.35 -17.43 27.44
CA TYR A 7 21.93 -18.01 28.73
C TYR A 7 20.58 -18.71 28.62
N VAL A 8 20.51 -19.90 29.23
CA VAL A 8 19.28 -20.68 29.43
C VAL A 8 19.18 -21.00 30.90
N PRO A 9 18.07 -20.66 31.60
CA PRO A 9 17.84 -21.08 32.95
C PRO A 9 17.82 -22.61 33.04
N HIS A 10 18.55 -23.17 34.00
CA HIS A 10 18.62 -24.62 34.23
C HIS A 10 19.10 -25.42 32.99
N ASP A 11 20.11 -24.94 32.30
CA ASP A 11 20.68 -25.58 31.09
C ASP A 11 21.13 -27.03 31.30
N HIS A 12 21.42 -27.45 32.55
CA HIS A 12 21.68 -28.83 32.90
C HIS A 12 20.53 -29.79 32.54
N GLY A 13 19.31 -29.30 32.36
CA GLY A 13 18.18 -30.05 31.86
C GLY A 13 18.17 -30.25 30.33
N PHE A 14 19.13 -29.64 29.62
CA PHE A 14 19.26 -29.71 28.17
C PHE A 14 20.68 -30.22 27.78
N PRO A 15 20.99 -31.52 28.02
CA PRO A 15 22.35 -32.05 27.90
C PRO A 15 22.98 -31.94 26.51
N ASN A 16 22.18 -31.74 25.47
CA ASN A 16 22.64 -31.62 24.08
C ASN A 16 22.32 -30.25 23.49
N LEU A 17 22.15 -29.23 24.33
CA LEU A 17 21.86 -27.89 23.84
C LEU A 17 23.08 -27.31 23.14
N ASP A 18 22.97 -27.13 21.85
CA ASP A 18 23.92 -26.40 21.02
C ASP A 18 23.53 -24.92 20.97
N LYS A 19 24.16 -24.10 21.81
CA LYS A 19 23.83 -22.66 21.92
C LYS A 19 24.13 -21.89 20.65
N ASP A 20 25.11 -22.32 19.85
CA ASP A 20 25.50 -21.64 18.62
C ASP A 20 24.45 -21.80 17.52
N ASN A 21 23.70 -22.90 17.55
CA ASN A 21 22.64 -23.19 16.57
C ASN A 21 21.20 -22.96 17.10
N ASN A 22 21.05 -22.43 18.33
CA ASN A 22 19.75 -22.17 18.95
C ASN A 22 19.57 -20.67 19.30
N GLY A 23 20.19 -19.76 18.57
CA GLY A 23 19.99 -18.33 18.66
C GLY A 23 18.71 -17.85 17.97
N LEU A 24 18.56 -16.54 17.90
CA LEU A 24 17.49 -15.92 17.10
C LEU A 24 17.78 -16.14 15.61
N VAL A 25 16.74 -16.47 14.86
CA VAL A 25 16.84 -16.58 13.40
C VAL A 25 16.95 -15.16 12.82
N PRO A 26 18.01 -14.86 12.04
CA PRO A 26 18.13 -13.55 11.41
C PRO A 26 17.05 -13.37 10.35
N VAL A 27 16.50 -12.17 10.27
CA VAL A 27 15.61 -11.77 9.19
C VAL A 27 16.30 -10.73 8.32
N HIS A 28 16.06 -10.82 7.01
CA HIS A 28 16.55 -9.82 6.08
C HIS A 28 15.68 -8.57 6.17
N ALA A 29 16.25 -7.44 6.58
CA ALA A 29 15.57 -6.17 6.65
C ALA A 29 16.19 -5.19 5.66
N VAL A 30 15.33 -4.55 4.88
CA VAL A 30 15.74 -3.51 3.94
C VAL A 30 15.05 -2.22 4.33
N ASN A 31 15.82 -1.20 4.70
CA ASN A 31 15.29 0.14 4.91
C ASN A 31 15.24 0.85 3.55
N ILE A 32 14.05 1.24 3.17
CA ILE A 32 13.86 2.02 1.95
C ILE A 32 13.35 3.37 2.35
N GLN A 33 14.24 4.32 2.42
CA GLN A 33 13.96 5.74 2.56
C GLN A 33 12.83 6.13 3.55
N SER A 34 13.09 7.11 4.35
CA SER A 34 12.08 7.84 5.13
C SER A 34 11.14 6.96 5.98
N GLY A 35 11.70 5.95 6.65
CA GLY A 35 10.98 5.21 7.70
C GLY A 35 10.19 3.98 7.23
N LEU A 36 10.20 3.64 5.93
CA LEU A 36 9.63 2.37 5.48
C LEU A 36 10.69 1.27 5.58
N VAL A 37 10.39 0.23 6.34
CA VAL A 37 11.23 -0.94 6.53
C VAL A 37 10.53 -2.16 5.96
N PHE A 38 11.18 -2.82 5.01
CA PHE A 38 10.70 -4.07 4.44
C PHE A 38 11.49 -5.22 5.08
N ILE A 39 10.75 -6.22 5.55
CA ILE A 39 11.32 -7.38 6.23
C ILE A 39 10.90 -8.63 5.46
N THR A 40 11.87 -9.48 5.16
CA THR A 40 11.63 -10.82 4.61
C THR A 40 12.23 -11.86 5.54
N GLN A 41 11.60 -13.01 5.64
CA GLN A 41 12.05 -14.10 6.51
C GLN A 41 13.18 -14.90 5.83
N ASP A 42 13.06 -15.10 4.52
CA ASP A 42 14.02 -15.88 3.72
C ASP A 42 14.88 -14.94 2.85
N GLU A 43 14.96 -15.24 1.57
CA GLU A 43 15.68 -14.39 0.61
C GLU A 43 15.05 -13.01 0.50
N PRO A 44 15.85 -11.95 0.34
CA PRO A 44 15.32 -10.61 0.10
C PRO A 44 14.35 -10.59 -1.07
N VAL A 45 13.32 -9.76 -0.99
CA VAL A 45 12.42 -9.50 -2.12
C VAL A 45 13.27 -9.25 -3.36
N GLY A 46 13.00 -10.00 -4.42
CA GLY A 46 13.87 -10.09 -5.59
C GLY A 46 14.36 -8.75 -6.13
N PRO A 47 15.55 -8.71 -6.74
CA PRO A 47 16.13 -7.48 -7.26
C PRO A 47 15.14 -6.70 -8.14
N GLY A 48 15.06 -5.39 -7.97
CA GLY A 48 14.19 -4.49 -8.73
C GLY A 48 12.80 -4.25 -8.13
N ALA A 49 12.37 -5.03 -7.14
CA ALA A 49 11.08 -4.79 -6.50
C ALA A 49 11.06 -3.51 -5.66
N LEU A 50 12.16 -3.23 -4.98
CA LEU A 50 12.31 -2.09 -4.08
C LEU A 50 13.14 -0.97 -4.72
N GLU A 51 14.15 -1.30 -5.50
CA GLU A 51 15.03 -0.34 -6.20
C GLU A 51 14.27 0.51 -7.23
N SER A 52 13.13 0.04 -7.71
CA SER A 52 12.27 0.78 -8.63
C SER A 52 11.34 1.78 -7.95
N LEU A 53 11.26 1.78 -6.61
CA LEU A 53 10.42 2.70 -5.88
C LEU A 53 11.07 4.09 -5.82
N PRO A 54 10.34 5.15 -6.13
CA PRO A 54 10.81 6.52 -5.89
C PRO A 54 10.81 6.84 -4.39
N ASP A 55 11.33 8.00 -4.04
CA ASP A 55 11.16 8.57 -2.69
C ASP A 55 9.67 8.76 -2.38
N LEU A 56 9.16 7.96 -1.46
CA LEU A 56 7.73 7.94 -1.13
C LEU A 56 7.39 8.88 0.01
N LEU A 57 8.27 8.98 0.99
CA LEU A 57 8.13 9.80 2.18
C LEU A 57 9.37 10.69 2.36
N SER A 58 9.25 11.70 3.20
CA SER A 58 10.31 12.64 3.54
C SER A 58 10.43 12.74 5.04
N ASP A 59 11.65 12.98 5.53
CA ASP A 59 11.92 13.19 6.96
C ASP A 59 11.25 14.47 7.54
N ASP A 60 10.82 15.37 6.64
CA ASP A 60 10.09 16.59 6.98
C ASP A 60 8.59 16.38 7.21
N GLN A 61 8.10 15.14 7.19
CA GLN A 61 6.70 14.80 7.42
C GLN A 61 6.48 14.42 8.88
N VAL A 62 5.32 14.76 9.42
CA VAL A 62 4.95 14.42 10.79
C VAL A 62 3.72 13.51 10.80
N LEU A 63 3.84 12.38 11.49
CA LEU A 63 2.71 11.51 11.78
C LEU A 63 1.74 12.23 12.73
N PHE A 64 0.47 12.38 12.32
CA PHE A 64 -0.53 13.07 13.13
C PHE A 64 -1.74 12.18 13.51
N ASP A 65 -1.88 11.02 12.89
CA ASP A 65 -2.95 10.08 13.18
C ASP A 65 -2.60 8.68 12.70
N SER A 66 -3.12 7.65 13.37
CA SER A 66 -3.02 6.27 12.96
C SER A 66 -4.28 5.50 13.35
N ASP A 67 -4.60 4.49 12.56
CA ASP A 67 -5.80 3.68 12.70
C ASP A 67 -5.52 2.21 12.40
N GLU A 68 -6.22 1.34 13.09
CA GLU A 68 -6.22 -0.10 12.86
C GLU A 68 -7.67 -0.59 12.87
N HIS A 69 -8.06 -1.36 11.86
CA HIS A 69 -9.38 -1.97 11.79
C HIS A 69 -9.36 -3.29 11.02
N GLU A 70 -10.41 -4.08 11.19
CA GLU A 70 -10.61 -5.33 10.49
C GLU A 70 -11.87 -5.26 9.64
N ASP A 71 -11.77 -5.77 8.40
CA ASP A 71 -12.89 -5.90 7.48
C ASP A 71 -13.09 -7.35 7.03
N ASN A 72 -14.34 -7.76 6.88
CA ASN A 72 -14.69 -9.07 6.32
C ASN A 72 -14.64 -9.04 4.77
N ILE A 73 -13.51 -8.60 4.24
CA ILE A 73 -13.28 -8.34 2.82
C ILE A 73 -11.91 -8.89 2.43
N ASN A 74 -11.82 -9.40 1.20
CA ASN A 74 -10.53 -9.72 0.60
C ASN A 74 -9.76 -8.44 0.29
N TRP A 75 -8.52 -8.35 0.75
CA TRP A 75 -7.65 -7.19 0.56
C TRP A 75 -7.50 -6.73 -0.90
N LYS A 76 -7.63 -7.66 -1.86
CA LYS A 76 -7.52 -7.34 -3.30
C LYS A 76 -8.62 -6.39 -3.76
N LEU A 77 -9.83 -6.57 -3.25
CA LEU A 77 -10.96 -5.69 -3.61
C LEU A 77 -10.71 -4.24 -3.21
N THR A 78 -10.25 -4.02 -1.98
CA THR A 78 -9.86 -2.69 -1.52
C THR A 78 -8.68 -2.14 -2.32
N ALA A 79 -7.69 -2.98 -2.61
CA ALA A 79 -6.53 -2.59 -3.41
C ALA A 79 -6.94 -2.16 -4.83
N GLU A 80 -7.83 -2.90 -5.48
CA GLU A 80 -8.33 -2.65 -6.83
C GLU A 80 -9.05 -1.30 -6.91
N GLY A 81 -9.95 -1.01 -5.96
CA GLY A 81 -10.67 0.26 -5.91
C GLY A 81 -9.77 1.49 -5.80
N THR A 82 -8.56 1.35 -5.23
CA THR A 82 -7.59 2.46 -5.17
C THR A 82 -6.78 2.64 -6.46
N LEU A 83 -6.87 1.71 -7.41
CA LEU A 83 -6.05 1.69 -8.64
C LEU A 83 -6.82 2.12 -9.90
N GLU A 84 -8.11 2.46 -9.77
CA GLU A 84 -8.95 2.87 -10.88
C GLU A 84 -9.83 4.07 -10.49
N GLY A 85 -10.46 4.69 -11.46
CA GLY A 85 -11.31 5.86 -11.25
C GLY A 85 -12.75 5.68 -11.76
N TYR A 86 -13.07 4.56 -12.38
CA TYR A 86 -14.40 4.36 -12.98
C TYR A 86 -15.52 4.35 -11.94
N HIS A 87 -15.24 3.88 -10.72
CA HIS A 87 -16.22 3.89 -9.62
C HIS A 87 -16.49 5.31 -9.07
N ILE A 88 -15.61 6.29 -9.33
CA ILE A 88 -15.71 7.64 -8.72
C ILE A 88 -17.08 8.27 -8.99
N LYS A 89 -17.55 8.24 -10.25
CA LYS A 89 -18.83 8.88 -10.56
C LYS A 89 -20.05 8.14 -10.01
N PRO A 90 -20.19 6.82 -10.16
CA PRO A 90 -21.34 6.11 -9.64
C PRO A 90 -21.36 5.97 -8.11
N THR A 91 -20.20 5.85 -7.47
CA THR A 91 -20.08 5.64 -6.02
C THR A 91 -19.98 6.95 -5.25
N HIS A 92 -19.27 7.94 -5.80
CA HIS A 92 -18.95 9.23 -5.15
C HIS A 92 -19.53 10.45 -5.87
N PRO A 93 -20.82 10.46 -6.29
CA PRO A 93 -21.36 11.53 -7.14
C PRO A 93 -21.33 12.89 -6.47
N GLU A 94 -21.42 12.97 -5.14
CA GLU A 94 -21.45 14.21 -4.37
C GLU A 94 -20.17 14.46 -3.56
N SER A 95 -19.33 13.42 -3.36
CA SER A 95 -18.11 13.51 -2.57
C SER A 95 -16.87 13.77 -3.42
N PHE A 96 -16.37 12.79 -4.19
CA PHE A 96 -15.16 12.94 -5.00
C PHE A 96 -15.39 13.42 -6.42
N PHE A 97 -16.48 13.00 -7.08
CA PHE A 97 -16.73 13.32 -8.48
C PHE A 97 -16.76 14.83 -8.79
N PRO A 98 -17.28 15.71 -7.91
CA PRO A 98 -17.22 17.15 -8.15
C PRO A 98 -15.81 17.72 -8.23
N TYR A 99 -14.82 17.04 -7.63
CA TYR A 99 -13.44 17.51 -7.54
C TYR A 99 -12.48 16.79 -8.49
N GLY A 100 -12.77 15.52 -8.85
CA GLY A 100 -11.92 14.65 -9.64
C GLY A 100 -12.52 14.27 -10.99
N TYR A 101 -11.71 13.60 -11.82
CA TYR A 101 -12.16 12.91 -13.02
C TYR A 101 -12.36 11.42 -12.71
N ASP A 102 -13.39 10.83 -13.29
CA ASP A 102 -13.73 9.40 -13.20
C ASP A 102 -13.18 8.55 -14.34
N ASN A 103 -12.61 9.18 -15.34
CA ASN A 103 -12.18 8.53 -16.58
C ASN A 103 -10.82 9.03 -17.08
N LEU A 104 -10.00 9.51 -16.18
CA LEU A 104 -8.68 10.05 -16.48
C LEU A 104 -7.71 9.69 -15.35
N ASN A 105 -6.74 8.85 -15.65
CA ASN A 105 -5.58 8.63 -14.80
C ASN A 105 -4.32 8.41 -15.65
N VAL A 106 -3.17 8.59 -15.02
CA VAL A 106 -1.87 8.23 -15.59
C VAL A 106 -1.27 7.12 -14.75
N ILE A 107 -0.85 6.04 -15.39
CA ILE A 107 -0.34 4.84 -14.74
C ILE A 107 1.11 4.66 -15.12
N GLU A 108 1.97 4.51 -14.11
CA GLU A 108 3.38 4.13 -14.22
C GLU A 108 3.57 2.79 -13.55
N LEU A 109 4.25 1.86 -14.23
CA LEU A 109 4.57 0.54 -13.73
C LEU A 109 6.06 0.48 -13.38
N GLN A 110 6.37 0.04 -12.17
CA GLN A 110 7.72 0.08 -11.59
C GLN A 110 8.05 -1.30 -10.97
N GLY A 111 8.61 -2.21 -11.76
CA GLY A 111 8.76 -3.60 -11.33
C GLY A 111 7.38 -4.21 -10.99
N PRO A 112 7.18 -4.82 -9.82
CA PRO A 112 5.88 -5.30 -9.37
C PRO A 112 4.97 -4.18 -8.83
N ASN A 113 5.55 -2.99 -8.58
CA ASN A 113 4.86 -1.82 -8.03
C ASN A 113 4.16 -1.02 -9.13
N SER A 114 3.30 -0.10 -8.73
CA SER A 114 2.67 0.83 -9.67
C SER A 114 2.39 2.18 -9.00
N ARG A 115 2.35 3.22 -9.83
CA ARG A 115 1.88 4.55 -9.44
C ARG A 115 0.68 4.90 -10.31
N VAL A 116 -0.41 5.32 -9.68
CA VAL A 116 -1.58 5.86 -10.36
C VAL A 116 -1.77 7.33 -9.96
N CYS A 117 -1.82 8.20 -10.95
CA CYS A 117 -2.04 9.62 -10.77
C CYS A 117 -3.48 9.95 -11.16
N PHE A 118 -4.27 10.48 -10.23
CA PHE A 118 -5.64 10.93 -10.44
C PHE A 118 -5.67 12.46 -10.40
N PRO A 119 -5.95 13.14 -11.52
CA PRO A 119 -6.00 14.58 -11.55
C PRO A 119 -7.31 15.12 -10.96
N PHE A 120 -7.19 16.17 -10.17
CA PHE A 120 -8.33 16.98 -9.79
C PHE A 120 -8.75 17.90 -10.95
N ARG A 121 -10.04 18.26 -11.05
CA ARG A 121 -10.54 19.19 -12.11
C ARG A 121 -9.81 20.52 -12.11
N ARG A 122 -9.32 20.97 -10.96
CA ARG A 122 -8.52 22.21 -10.86
C ARG A 122 -7.19 22.16 -11.59
N ILE A 123 -6.72 21.00 -12.08
CA ILE A 123 -5.51 20.87 -12.89
C ILE A 123 -5.64 21.64 -14.21
N GLU A 124 -6.86 21.91 -14.67
CA GLU A 124 -7.11 22.72 -15.88
C GLU A 124 -6.53 24.14 -15.77
N LYS A 125 -6.32 24.66 -14.55
CA LYS A 125 -5.65 25.95 -14.32
C LYS A 125 -4.19 25.96 -14.81
N LEU A 126 -3.59 24.78 -14.99
CA LEU A 126 -2.21 24.63 -15.48
C LEU A 126 -2.13 24.56 -17.01
N ARG A 127 -3.26 24.54 -17.73
CA ARG A 127 -3.29 24.34 -19.20
C ARG A 127 -2.42 25.33 -19.95
N ASP A 128 -2.47 26.59 -19.57
CA ASP A 128 -1.75 27.68 -20.23
C ASP A 128 -0.55 28.20 -19.41
N ALA A 129 -0.21 27.48 -18.33
CA ALA A 129 0.93 27.85 -17.50
C ALA A 129 2.25 27.49 -18.19
N PRO A 130 3.27 28.37 -18.14
CA PRO A 130 4.61 28.05 -18.61
C PRO A 130 5.17 26.78 -17.94
N ARG A 131 5.94 25.98 -18.68
CA ARG A 131 6.46 24.68 -18.18
C ARG A 131 7.26 24.82 -16.89
N GLU A 132 8.02 25.89 -16.75
CA GLU A 132 8.81 26.22 -15.57
C GLU A 132 7.97 26.51 -14.31
N ASN A 133 6.69 26.82 -14.48
CA ASN A 133 5.74 27.13 -13.41
C ASN A 133 4.76 25.97 -13.13
N LEU A 134 4.91 24.83 -13.82
CA LEU A 134 4.05 23.67 -13.59
C LEU A 134 4.38 23.02 -12.25
N SER A 135 3.41 22.97 -11.36
CA SER A 135 3.46 22.19 -10.13
C SER A 135 2.22 21.30 -10.05
N LEU A 136 2.43 20.02 -9.76
CA LEU A 136 1.35 19.08 -9.48
C LEU A 136 0.89 19.10 -8.02
N ASP A 137 1.48 19.96 -7.20
CA ASP A 137 1.12 20.08 -5.79
C ASP A 137 -0.36 20.42 -5.63
N ARG A 138 -1.06 19.56 -4.87
CA ARG A 138 -2.50 19.65 -4.64
C ARG A 138 -3.36 19.58 -5.91
N MET A 139 -2.77 19.26 -7.06
CA MET A 139 -3.49 19.15 -8.35
C MET A 139 -3.86 17.71 -8.66
N VAL A 140 -3.24 16.76 -7.97
CA VAL A 140 -3.41 15.33 -8.19
C VAL A 140 -3.43 14.58 -6.87
N THR A 141 -4.04 13.39 -6.87
CA THR A 141 -3.77 12.31 -5.92
C THR A 141 -2.80 11.35 -6.57
N LEU A 142 -1.75 10.94 -5.84
CA LEU A 142 -0.79 9.93 -6.28
C LEU A 142 -0.93 8.71 -5.39
N VAL A 143 -1.33 7.58 -5.97
CA VAL A 143 -1.39 6.30 -5.28
C VAL A 143 -0.18 5.46 -5.70
N ASN A 144 0.79 5.30 -4.80
CA ASN A 144 1.91 4.40 -5.01
C ASN A 144 1.56 3.06 -4.37
N ARG A 145 1.31 2.06 -5.20
CA ARG A 145 1.09 0.68 -4.74
C ARG A 145 2.42 -0.01 -4.58
N ILE A 146 2.72 -0.43 -3.37
CA ILE A 146 3.90 -1.21 -3.02
C ILE A 146 3.44 -2.66 -2.92
N PHE A 147 3.91 -3.47 -3.84
CA PHE A 147 3.49 -4.86 -3.96
C PHE A 147 3.92 -5.68 -2.74
N PRO A 148 3.08 -6.57 -2.22
CA PRO A 148 1.68 -6.75 -2.58
C PRO A 148 0.69 -5.95 -1.70
N PHE A 149 1.02 -5.61 -0.45
CA PHE A 149 0.05 -5.28 0.60
C PHE A 149 0.06 -3.82 1.05
N ALA A 150 1.00 -3.02 0.56
CA ALA A 150 1.14 -1.65 1.02
C ALA A 150 0.79 -0.61 -0.04
N SER A 151 0.43 0.59 0.41
CA SER A 151 0.34 1.76 -0.45
C SER A 151 0.77 3.03 0.29
N VAL A 152 1.38 3.94 -0.45
CA VAL A 152 1.64 5.31 -0.01
C VAL A 152 0.89 6.24 -0.93
N THR A 153 -0.13 6.89 -0.40
CA THR A 153 -1.00 7.79 -1.14
C THR A 153 -0.73 9.23 -0.74
N ARG A 154 -0.33 10.06 -1.70
CA ARG A 154 -0.25 11.50 -1.54
C ARG A 154 -1.58 12.12 -1.92
N LEU A 155 -2.24 12.73 -0.97
CA LEU A 155 -3.52 13.43 -1.11
C LEU A 155 -3.32 14.95 -1.19
N ALA A 156 -4.42 15.71 -1.21
CA ALA A 156 -4.35 17.15 -1.35
C ALA A 156 -3.66 17.86 -0.17
N GLN A 157 -3.83 17.34 1.06
CA GLN A 157 -3.35 17.99 2.28
C GLN A 157 -2.57 17.05 3.22
N HIS A 158 -2.46 15.77 2.91
CA HIS A 158 -1.76 14.78 3.73
C HIS A 158 -1.28 13.59 2.91
N TYR A 159 -0.48 12.73 3.54
CA TYR A 159 -0.15 11.40 3.06
C TYR A 159 -0.87 10.35 3.89
N ASN A 160 -1.26 9.27 3.25
CA ASN A 160 -1.75 8.07 3.91
C ASN A 160 -0.89 6.87 3.53
N VAL A 161 -0.30 6.22 4.52
CA VAL A 161 0.38 4.92 4.36
C VAL A 161 -0.60 3.86 4.83
N SER A 162 -0.99 2.95 3.95
CA SER A 162 -1.87 1.85 4.26
C SER A 162 -1.15 0.52 4.10
N LEU A 163 -1.35 -0.37 5.06
CA LEU A 163 -0.89 -1.75 5.05
C LEU A 163 -2.10 -2.66 5.18
N ALA A 164 -2.15 -3.70 4.36
CA ALA A 164 -3.14 -4.76 4.49
C ALA A 164 -2.47 -6.04 4.97
N GLU A 165 -3.00 -6.64 6.02
CA GLU A 165 -2.60 -7.95 6.53
C GLU A 165 -3.73 -8.95 6.24
N PRO A 166 -3.61 -9.77 5.19
CA PRO A 166 -4.62 -10.77 4.87
C PRO A 166 -4.64 -11.88 5.91
N GLU A 167 -5.75 -12.05 6.62
CA GLU A 167 -5.93 -13.15 7.60
C GLU A 167 -6.60 -14.36 6.96
N SER A 168 -7.47 -14.13 5.97
CA SER A 168 -8.16 -15.18 5.21
C SER A 168 -8.60 -14.64 3.84
N PRO A 169 -9.15 -15.48 2.95
CA PRO A 169 -9.73 -15.02 1.69
C PRO A 169 -10.87 -14.01 1.84
N THR A 170 -11.44 -13.87 3.04
CA THR A 170 -12.60 -13.00 3.30
C THR A 170 -12.39 -12.08 4.50
N ARG A 171 -11.16 -11.97 5.02
CA ARG A 171 -10.87 -11.13 6.18
C ARG A 171 -9.48 -10.51 6.05
N THR A 172 -9.41 -9.23 6.30
CA THR A 172 -8.18 -8.44 6.22
C THR A 172 -8.12 -7.46 7.38
N ARG A 173 -6.97 -7.36 8.02
CA ARG A 173 -6.63 -6.30 8.97
C ARG A 173 -5.92 -5.19 8.22
N TYR A 174 -6.30 -3.95 8.50
CA TYR A 174 -5.72 -2.76 7.88
C TYR A 174 -5.06 -1.87 8.94
N PHE A 175 -3.90 -1.34 8.57
CA PHE A 175 -3.19 -0.31 9.32
C PHE A 175 -3.08 0.93 8.46
N SER A 176 -3.38 2.09 9.02
CA SER A 176 -3.32 3.37 8.35
C SER A 176 -2.51 4.36 9.17
N TYR A 177 -1.57 5.04 8.51
CA TYR A 177 -0.74 6.06 9.12
C TYR A 177 -0.87 7.34 8.29
N LYS A 178 -1.27 8.45 8.95
CA LYS A 178 -1.53 9.72 8.28
C LYS A 178 -0.44 10.73 8.64
N LEU A 179 0.28 11.20 7.61
CA LEU A 179 1.38 12.13 7.75
C LEU A 179 1.02 13.47 7.08
N THR A 180 1.60 14.55 7.57
CA THR A 180 1.50 15.86 6.91
C THR A 180 2.11 15.81 5.51
N LEU A 181 1.84 16.80 4.68
CA LEU A 181 2.73 17.11 3.56
C LEU A 181 4.11 17.49 4.12
N PRO A 182 5.20 17.36 3.32
CA PRO A 182 6.51 17.85 3.73
C PRO A 182 6.44 19.28 4.26
N ILE A 183 7.06 19.52 5.41
CA ILE A 183 7.05 20.83 6.06
C ILE A 183 8.32 21.57 5.64
N PRO A 184 8.22 22.74 5.02
CA PRO A 184 9.39 23.53 4.66
C PRO A 184 10.29 23.73 5.89
N ASP A 185 11.60 23.60 5.68
CA ASP A 185 12.65 23.77 6.69
C ASP A 185 12.63 22.75 7.83
N GLY A 186 11.89 21.64 7.71
CA GLY A 186 11.88 20.54 8.68
C GLY A 186 11.37 20.91 10.06
N GLY A 187 10.53 21.94 10.15
CA GLY A 187 9.98 22.45 11.42
C GLY A 187 8.78 21.63 11.93
N ALA A 188 8.28 22.02 13.11
CA ALA A 188 7.01 21.50 13.60
C ALA A 188 5.84 22.01 12.73
N PRO A 189 4.80 21.19 12.46
CA PRO A 189 3.63 21.64 11.72
C PRO A 189 2.88 22.71 12.52
N THR A 190 2.43 23.75 11.83
CA THR A 190 1.54 24.74 12.43
C THR A 190 0.17 24.15 12.71
N GLU A 191 -0.58 24.76 13.63
CA GLU A 191 -1.98 24.35 13.89
C GLU A 191 -2.83 24.37 12.62
N GLU A 192 -2.60 25.33 11.73
CA GLU A 192 -3.31 25.43 10.46
C GLU A 192 -3.00 24.26 9.52
N ILE A 193 -1.73 23.85 9.40
CA ILE A 193 -1.31 22.68 8.60
C ILE A 193 -1.99 21.42 9.14
N LEU A 194 -1.94 21.22 10.47
CA LEU A 194 -2.58 20.05 11.10
C LEU A 194 -4.10 20.06 10.94
N ALA A 195 -4.74 21.21 11.09
CA ALA A 195 -6.19 21.32 10.92
C ALA A 195 -6.62 20.97 9.49
N ARG A 196 -5.88 21.43 8.48
CA ARG A 196 -6.14 21.10 7.07
C ARG A 196 -5.92 19.61 6.79
N ALA A 197 -4.82 19.05 7.28
CA ALA A 197 -4.51 17.63 7.11
C ALA A 197 -5.57 16.74 7.76
N LYS A 198 -5.96 17.03 9.00
CA LYS A 198 -7.02 16.29 9.72
C LYS A 198 -8.37 16.39 9.03
N LYS A 199 -8.74 17.56 8.52
CA LYS A 199 -9.99 17.74 7.78
C LYS A 199 -10.03 16.92 6.49
N ASP A 200 -8.93 16.91 5.74
CA ASP A 200 -8.77 16.13 4.50
C ASP A 200 -8.82 14.63 4.79
N ALA A 201 -8.14 14.18 5.85
CA ALA A 201 -8.13 12.80 6.30
C ALA A 201 -9.52 12.32 6.76
N ALA A 202 -10.23 13.14 7.53
CA ALA A 202 -11.60 12.84 7.96
C ALA A 202 -12.57 12.72 6.77
N PHE A 203 -12.46 13.62 5.79
CA PHE A 203 -13.25 13.54 4.55
C PHE A 203 -13.01 12.24 3.80
N LEU A 204 -11.73 11.83 3.64
CA LEU A 204 -11.38 10.59 2.97
C LEU A 204 -11.92 9.36 3.72
N SER A 205 -11.72 9.31 5.04
CA SER A 205 -12.18 8.20 5.88
C SER A 205 -13.71 8.09 5.87
N ASP A 206 -14.40 9.19 6.00
CA ASP A 206 -15.88 9.23 5.97
C ASP A 206 -16.44 8.74 4.64
N THR A 207 -15.81 9.14 3.52
CA THR A 207 -16.23 8.75 2.19
C THR A 207 -15.97 7.26 1.95
N GLY A 208 -14.78 6.78 2.28
CA GLY A 208 -14.42 5.35 2.16
C GLY A 208 -15.36 4.47 2.99
N ASN A 209 -15.57 4.82 4.26
CA ASN A 209 -16.42 4.04 5.17
C ASN A 209 -17.90 4.02 4.77
N LYS A 210 -18.41 5.07 4.15
CA LYS A 210 -19.85 5.18 3.82
C LYS A 210 -20.17 4.69 2.41
N GLU A 211 -19.28 4.93 1.46
CA GLU A 211 -19.58 4.74 0.04
C GLU A 211 -18.84 3.52 -0.51
N ASP A 212 -17.51 3.44 -0.37
CA ASP A 212 -16.72 2.33 -0.90
C ASP A 212 -16.97 1.02 -0.18
N ALA A 213 -17.06 1.03 1.15
CA ALA A 213 -17.25 -0.17 1.95
C ALA A 213 -18.48 -0.97 1.53
N LYS A 214 -19.57 -0.27 1.15
CA LYS A 214 -20.79 -0.95 0.65
C LYS A 214 -20.53 -1.66 -0.67
N VAL A 215 -19.90 -1.00 -1.63
CA VAL A 215 -19.61 -1.57 -2.96
C VAL A 215 -18.71 -2.79 -2.82
N VAL A 216 -17.63 -2.66 -2.04
CA VAL A 216 -16.66 -3.75 -1.83
C VAL A 216 -17.30 -4.94 -1.11
N SER A 217 -18.17 -4.68 -0.13
CA SER A 217 -18.93 -5.72 0.58
C SER A 217 -19.91 -6.46 -0.33
N ASP A 218 -20.62 -5.74 -1.20
CA ASP A 218 -21.55 -6.34 -2.16
C ASP A 218 -20.78 -7.21 -3.18
N ILE A 219 -19.61 -6.76 -3.66
CA ILE A 219 -18.74 -7.53 -4.53
C ILE A 219 -18.22 -8.79 -3.81
N GLN A 220 -17.74 -8.67 -2.57
CA GLN A 220 -17.29 -9.81 -1.77
C GLN A 220 -18.38 -10.88 -1.62
N ALA A 221 -19.60 -10.48 -1.36
CA ALA A 221 -20.73 -11.39 -1.25
C ALA A 221 -21.06 -12.08 -2.59
N ALA A 222 -20.93 -11.36 -3.70
CA ALA A 222 -21.27 -11.87 -5.04
C ALA A 222 -20.21 -12.83 -5.60
N ILE A 223 -18.92 -12.61 -5.33
CA ILE A 223 -17.81 -13.43 -5.86
C ILE A 223 -17.98 -14.92 -5.55
N GLY A 224 -18.43 -15.26 -4.34
CA GLY A 224 -18.64 -16.63 -3.89
C GLY A 224 -19.73 -17.40 -4.67
N SER A 225 -20.59 -16.70 -5.42
CA SER A 225 -21.65 -17.31 -6.21
C SER A 225 -21.14 -18.08 -7.45
N GLY A 226 -19.94 -17.76 -7.93
CA GLY A 226 -19.38 -18.32 -9.17
C GLY A 226 -20.10 -17.90 -10.45
N ALA A 227 -21.02 -16.91 -10.36
CA ALA A 227 -21.80 -16.45 -11.52
C ALA A 227 -20.91 -15.79 -12.58
N ASN A 228 -19.85 -15.09 -12.15
CA ASN A 228 -18.86 -14.52 -13.04
C ASN A 228 -17.62 -15.43 -13.09
N THR A 229 -17.20 -15.78 -14.29
CA THR A 229 -16.00 -16.59 -14.54
C THR A 229 -14.78 -15.76 -14.95
N HIS A 230 -14.97 -14.48 -15.25
CA HIS A 230 -13.92 -13.56 -15.67
C HIS A 230 -14.36 -12.12 -15.43
N TYR A 231 -13.36 -11.23 -15.31
CA TYR A 231 -13.55 -9.79 -15.22
C TYR A 231 -12.91 -9.12 -16.43
N GLN A 232 -13.57 -8.09 -16.95
CA GLN A 232 -13.03 -7.29 -18.02
C GLN A 232 -12.52 -5.97 -17.46
N PHE A 233 -11.21 -5.71 -17.62
CA PHE A 233 -10.60 -4.46 -17.23
C PHE A 233 -10.63 -3.44 -18.37
N GLY A 234 -11.02 -2.23 -18.07
CA GLY A 234 -11.00 -1.11 -19.01
C GLY A 234 -9.61 -0.49 -19.15
N ARG A 235 -9.54 0.54 -20.01
CA ARG A 235 -8.27 1.21 -20.35
C ARG A 235 -7.58 1.83 -19.13
N PHE A 236 -8.34 2.36 -18.17
CA PHE A 236 -7.83 3.04 -16.97
C PHE A 236 -7.63 2.09 -15.78
N GLU A 237 -7.73 0.78 -15.99
CA GLU A 237 -7.59 -0.28 -14.97
C GLU A 237 -6.34 -1.14 -15.20
N SER A 238 -5.40 -0.70 -16.02
CA SER A 238 -4.20 -1.50 -16.34
C SER A 238 -3.32 -1.75 -15.11
N ALA A 239 -3.39 -0.92 -14.06
CA ALA A 239 -2.71 -1.13 -12.79
C ALA A 239 -3.28 -2.34 -12.04
N ILE A 240 -4.59 -2.59 -12.10
CA ILE A 240 -5.24 -3.79 -11.52
C ILE A 240 -4.72 -5.04 -12.22
N GLY A 241 -4.75 -5.05 -13.57
CA GLY A 241 -4.21 -6.17 -14.34
C GLY A 241 -2.72 -6.42 -14.06
N HIS A 242 -1.94 -5.36 -13.79
CA HIS A 242 -0.54 -5.48 -13.39
C HIS A 242 -0.39 -6.15 -12.01
N LEU A 243 -1.17 -5.72 -11.01
CA LEU A 243 -1.20 -6.32 -9.68
C LEU A 243 -1.47 -7.83 -9.77
N HIS A 244 -2.52 -8.25 -10.48
CA HIS A 244 -2.89 -9.65 -10.61
C HIS A 244 -1.85 -10.49 -11.34
N ARG A 245 -1.24 -9.97 -12.42
CA ARG A 245 -0.14 -10.68 -13.11
C ARG A 245 1.07 -10.90 -12.20
N ASN A 246 1.43 -9.93 -11.38
CA ASN A 246 2.52 -10.09 -10.41
C ASN A 246 2.14 -11.10 -9.32
N LEU A 247 0.93 -11.04 -8.77
CA LEU A 247 0.46 -12.04 -7.80
C LEU A 247 0.55 -13.46 -8.37
N ALA A 248 0.03 -13.68 -9.58
CA ALA A 248 0.10 -14.99 -10.22
C ALA A 248 1.55 -15.46 -10.42
N ARG A 249 2.45 -14.58 -10.86
CA ARG A 249 3.87 -14.89 -11.05
C ARG A 249 4.56 -15.30 -9.76
N TYR A 250 4.38 -14.53 -8.68
CA TYR A 250 5.04 -14.83 -7.39
C TYR A 250 4.46 -16.09 -6.75
N LEU A 251 3.14 -16.32 -6.84
CA LEU A 251 2.52 -17.55 -6.34
C LEU A 251 3.00 -18.79 -7.12
N ALA A 252 3.22 -18.70 -8.42
CA ALA A 252 3.80 -19.79 -9.20
C ALA A 252 5.23 -20.12 -8.76
N GLN A 253 6.06 -19.11 -8.47
CA GLN A 253 7.41 -19.30 -7.96
C GLN A 253 7.42 -19.98 -6.59
N LEU A 254 6.51 -19.63 -5.67
CA LEU A 254 6.38 -20.29 -4.38
C LEU A 254 6.04 -21.76 -4.53
N ASN A 255 5.10 -22.11 -5.41
CA ASN A 255 4.74 -23.50 -5.68
C ASN A 255 5.92 -24.32 -6.23
N GLU A 256 6.78 -23.73 -7.04
CA GLU A 256 7.99 -24.37 -7.54
C GLU A 256 9.03 -24.64 -6.43
N ILE A 257 9.16 -23.73 -5.46
CA ILE A 257 10.04 -23.88 -4.30
C ILE A 257 9.54 -24.99 -3.38
N GLU A 258 8.24 -25.03 -3.06
CA GLU A 258 7.64 -26.06 -2.20
C GLU A 258 7.70 -27.47 -2.80
N HIS A 259 7.74 -27.58 -4.13
CA HIS A 259 7.82 -28.87 -4.84
C HIS A 259 9.24 -29.23 -5.28
N SER A 260 10.23 -28.39 -5.01
CA SER A 260 11.64 -28.75 -5.19
C SER A 260 12.00 -29.84 -4.19
N PRO A 261 12.59 -30.98 -4.65
CA PRO A 261 12.98 -32.02 -3.74
C PRO A 261 13.98 -31.43 -2.74
N SER A 262 13.63 -31.53 -1.45
CA SER A 262 14.55 -31.16 -0.37
C SER A 262 15.88 -31.83 -0.62
N VAL A 263 16.94 -31.04 -0.76
CA VAL A 263 18.31 -31.59 -0.83
C VAL A 263 18.52 -32.39 0.46
N PRO A 264 18.75 -33.71 0.40
CA PRO A 264 18.98 -34.47 1.60
C PRO A 264 20.35 -34.10 2.16
N GLY A 265 20.35 -33.54 3.32
CA GLY A 265 21.46 -33.65 4.25
C GLY A 265 22.60 -32.63 4.09
N ILE A 266 22.61 -31.66 4.95
CA ILE A 266 23.82 -31.35 5.72
C ILE A 266 23.48 -31.51 7.20
#